data_523cee8684baa6f6ad4223a1dbbeb83c
#
_entry.id   523cee8684baa6f6ad4223a1dbbeb83c
#
_cell.length_a   1.000
_cell.length_b   1.000
_cell.length_c   1.000
_cell.angle_alpha   90.00
_cell.angle_beta   90.00
_cell.angle_gamma   90.00
#
_symmetry.space_group_name_H-M   'P 1'
#
loop_
_entity.id
_entity.type
_entity.pdbx_description
1 polymer ?
#
loop_
_entity_poly.entity_id
_entity_poly.type
_entity_poly.pdbx_seq_one_letter_code
_entity_poly.pdbx_strand_id
1 'polypeptide(L)'
;MSEEIETISISQKKTDLKSIIQNYKKLIITILAIFLLLLFSYFFYKDNENKKIIKISEKYNFAITSYNIKNSNFAISEMLEIINIKDKTYSPLALYFLLDNNLLNNSAEINKYFDILIYDLNLDKEIKNLIIYKKGLFNSEFANEEEILSIFKPLINNENLWKSHALFIIAEYFFSKNEMKKSKEFFEKILTINDA
;
A
#
# COMPACT_ATOMS: atom_id res chain seq x y z
N MET A 1 -23.44 -55.93 -25.79
CA MET A 1 -24.20 -55.70 -24.52
C MET A 1 -23.69 -54.52 -23.69
N SER A 2 -22.39 -54.19 -23.64
CA SER A 2 -21.84 -53.03 -22.92
C SER A 2 -22.09 -51.69 -23.63
N GLU A 3 -21.99 -51.64 -24.96
CA GLU A 3 -22.21 -50.41 -25.76
C GLU A 3 -23.67 -49.95 -25.78
N GLU A 4 -24.63 -50.86 -25.76
CA GLU A 4 -26.07 -50.51 -25.68
C GLU A 4 -26.48 -49.92 -24.35
N ILE A 5 -25.85 -50.39 -23.24
CA ILE A 5 -26.12 -49.84 -21.90
C ILE A 5 -25.53 -48.45 -21.76
N GLU A 6 -24.36 -48.19 -22.35
CA GLU A 6 -23.71 -46.88 -22.33
C GLU A 6 -24.45 -45.83 -23.15
N THR A 7 -24.96 -46.21 -24.32
CA THR A 7 -25.77 -45.33 -25.18
C THR A 7 -27.13 -45.01 -24.57
N ILE A 8 -27.76 -45.94 -23.85
CA ILE A 8 -29.02 -45.72 -23.14
C ILE A 8 -28.79 -44.77 -21.93
N SER A 9 -27.70 -44.94 -21.18
CA SER A 9 -27.38 -44.07 -20.06
C SER A 9 -27.07 -42.62 -20.48
N ILE A 10 -26.40 -42.43 -21.59
CA ILE A 10 -26.12 -41.11 -22.16
C ILE A 10 -27.40 -40.46 -22.71
N SER A 11 -28.29 -41.25 -23.32
CA SER A 11 -29.58 -40.76 -23.80
C SER A 11 -30.53 -40.33 -22.67
N GLN A 12 -30.59 -41.11 -21.57
CA GLN A 12 -31.37 -40.72 -20.39
C GLN A 12 -30.82 -39.47 -19.70
N LYS A 13 -29.50 -39.34 -19.51
CA LYS A 13 -28.87 -38.11 -18.96
C LYS A 13 -29.18 -36.88 -19.83
N LYS A 14 -29.19 -36.98 -21.16
CA LYS A 14 -29.52 -35.88 -22.06
C LYS A 14 -31.00 -35.45 -21.97
N THR A 15 -31.93 -36.40 -21.79
CA THR A 15 -33.36 -36.12 -21.60
C THR A 15 -33.62 -35.46 -20.25
N ASP A 16 -32.97 -35.90 -19.20
CA ASP A 16 -33.09 -35.30 -17.86
C ASP A 16 -32.55 -33.85 -17.83
N LEU A 17 -31.39 -33.59 -18.41
CA LEU A 17 -30.84 -32.22 -18.54
C LEU A 17 -31.78 -31.31 -19.35
N LYS A 18 -32.37 -31.81 -20.46
CA LYS A 18 -33.27 -31.03 -21.30
C LYS A 18 -34.56 -30.68 -20.56
N SER A 19 -35.10 -31.59 -19.76
CA SER A 19 -36.30 -31.37 -18.94
C SER A 19 -36.04 -30.36 -17.82
N ILE A 20 -34.86 -30.45 -17.13
CA ILE A 20 -34.45 -29.49 -16.13
C ILE A 20 -34.30 -28.08 -16.73
N ILE A 21 -33.63 -27.96 -17.87
CA ILE A 21 -33.48 -26.67 -18.55
C ILE A 21 -34.82 -26.07 -18.95
N GLN A 22 -35.78 -26.91 -19.45
CA GLN A 22 -37.10 -26.42 -19.81
C GLN A 22 -37.93 -25.97 -18.62
N ASN A 23 -37.89 -26.72 -17.53
CA ASN A 23 -38.65 -26.40 -16.30
C ASN A 23 -38.13 -25.15 -15.58
N TYR A 24 -36.79 -24.94 -15.57
CA TYR A 24 -36.16 -23.83 -14.90
C TYR A 24 -35.67 -22.71 -15.82
N LYS A 25 -36.09 -22.70 -17.08
CA LYS A 25 -35.64 -21.74 -18.12
C LYS A 25 -35.72 -20.29 -17.66
N LYS A 26 -36.83 -19.88 -17.06
CA LYS A 26 -37.00 -18.50 -16.56
C LYS A 26 -36.01 -18.19 -15.44
N LEU A 27 -35.80 -19.10 -14.50
CA LEU A 27 -34.90 -18.95 -13.37
C LEU A 27 -33.43 -18.88 -13.85
N ILE A 28 -33.04 -19.74 -14.77
CA ILE A 28 -31.70 -19.74 -15.36
C ILE A 28 -31.42 -18.42 -16.09
N ILE A 29 -32.39 -17.93 -16.90
CA ILE A 29 -32.25 -16.64 -17.58
C ILE A 29 -32.11 -15.48 -16.58
N THR A 30 -32.90 -15.50 -15.51
CA THR A 30 -32.82 -14.46 -14.47
C THR A 30 -31.45 -14.46 -13.75
N ILE A 31 -30.94 -15.64 -13.38
CA ILE A 31 -29.60 -15.76 -12.77
C ILE A 31 -28.54 -15.28 -13.74
N LEU A 32 -28.62 -15.66 -15.03
CA LEU A 32 -27.66 -15.21 -16.03
C LEU A 32 -27.69 -13.69 -16.22
N ALA A 33 -28.88 -13.09 -16.24
CA ALA A 33 -29.05 -11.65 -16.36
C ALA A 33 -28.41 -10.91 -15.13
N ILE A 34 -28.66 -11.40 -13.91
CA ILE A 34 -28.04 -10.85 -12.69
C ILE A 34 -26.52 -10.98 -12.77
N PHE A 35 -26.01 -12.13 -13.19
CA PHE A 35 -24.56 -12.35 -13.32
C PHE A 35 -23.92 -11.38 -14.34
N LEU A 36 -24.58 -11.15 -15.49
CA LEU A 36 -24.11 -10.17 -16.47
C LEU A 36 -24.12 -8.74 -15.90
N LEU A 37 -25.16 -8.35 -15.16
CA LEU A 37 -25.20 -7.04 -14.52
C LEU A 37 -24.07 -6.85 -13.52
N LEU A 38 -23.75 -7.86 -12.73
CA LEU A 38 -22.62 -7.83 -11.79
C LEU A 38 -21.28 -7.70 -12.52
N LEU A 39 -21.09 -8.43 -13.64
CA LEU A 39 -19.90 -8.29 -14.48
C LEU A 39 -19.76 -6.88 -15.06
N PHE A 40 -20.83 -6.32 -15.64
CA PHE A 40 -20.83 -4.96 -16.17
C PHE A 40 -20.49 -3.93 -15.08
N SER A 41 -21.10 -4.04 -13.91
CA SER A 41 -20.82 -3.18 -12.76
C SER A 41 -19.35 -3.26 -12.33
N TYR A 42 -18.79 -4.47 -12.28
CA TYR A 42 -17.38 -4.70 -11.96
C TYR A 42 -16.42 -4.06 -12.97
N PHE A 43 -16.67 -4.25 -14.27
CA PHE A 43 -15.84 -3.66 -15.33
C PHE A 43 -15.93 -2.14 -15.33
N PHE A 44 -17.13 -1.58 -15.14
CA PHE A 44 -17.31 -0.13 -15.07
C PHE A 44 -16.60 0.48 -13.86
N TYR A 45 -16.69 -0.18 -12.70
CA TYR A 45 -15.98 0.24 -11.49
C TYR A 45 -14.45 0.24 -11.71
N LYS A 46 -13.92 -0.86 -12.29
CA LYS A 46 -12.49 -1.01 -12.56
C LYS A 46 -11.97 0.02 -13.58
N ASP A 47 -12.73 0.29 -14.63
CA ASP A 47 -12.38 1.31 -15.64
C ASP A 47 -12.31 2.71 -15.00
N ASN A 48 -13.25 3.04 -14.13
CA ASN A 48 -13.27 4.31 -13.43
C ASN A 48 -12.09 4.45 -12.44
N GLU A 49 -11.71 3.39 -11.73
CA GLU A 49 -10.49 3.37 -10.90
C GLU A 49 -9.23 3.58 -11.74
N ASN A 50 -9.10 2.86 -12.84
CA ASN A 50 -7.96 3.02 -13.75
C ASN A 50 -7.83 4.46 -14.27
N LYS A 51 -8.94 5.10 -14.65
CA LYS A 51 -8.96 6.51 -15.08
C LYS A 51 -8.49 7.47 -13.98
N LYS A 52 -8.85 7.21 -12.73
CA LYS A 52 -8.36 8.00 -11.58
C LYS A 52 -6.85 7.85 -11.41
N ILE A 53 -6.34 6.61 -11.45
CA ILE A 53 -4.89 6.33 -11.32
C ILE A 53 -4.12 7.01 -12.45
N ILE A 54 -4.60 6.92 -13.70
CA ILE A 54 -3.97 7.61 -14.84
C ILE A 54 -3.88 9.11 -14.59
N LYS A 55 -4.98 9.74 -14.16
CA LYS A 55 -4.99 11.17 -13.83
C LYS A 55 -3.97 11.56 -12.77
N ILE A 56 -3.86 10.76 -11.71
CA ILE A 56 -2.90 11.02 -10.63
C ILE A 56 -1.47 10.83 -11.15
N SER A 57 -1.24 9.80 -11.98
CA SER A 57 0.04 9.56 -12.63
C SER A 57 0.48 10.74 -13.53
N GLU A 58 -0.43 11.21 -14.37
CA GLU A 58 -0.17 12.38 -15.23
C GLU A 58 0.15 13.61 -14.40
N LYS A 59 -0.60 13.86 -13.33
CA LYS A 59 -0.37 14.97 -12.40
C LYS A 59 1.00 14.88 -11.73
N TYR A 60 1.39 13.67 -11.26
CA TYR A 60 2.69 13.41 -10.68
C TYR A 60 3.83 13.68 -11.67
N ASN A 61 3.73 13.13 -12.89
CA ASN A 61 4.72 13.33 -13.93
C ASN A 61 4.83 14.81 -14.37
N PHE A 62 3.71 15.52 -14.43
CA PHE A 62 3.69 16.94 -14.73
C PHE A 62 4.37 17.77 -13.63
N ALA A 63 4.15 17.42 -12.36
CA ALA A 63 4.82 18.06 -11.23
C ALA A 63 6.35 17.86 -11.29
N ILE A 64 6.83 16.64 -11.57
CA ILE A 64 8.27 16.37 -11.77
C ILE A 64 8.83 17.19 -12.92
N THR A 65 8.14 17.23 -14.06
CA THR A 65 8.58 18.01 -15.23
C THR A 65 8.66 19.49 -14.89
N SER A 66 7.66 20.00 -14.15
CA SER A 66 7.63 21.41 -13.71
C SER A 66 8.77 21.75 -12.77
N TYR A 67 9.15 20.83 -11.87
CA TYR A 67 10.32 20.98 -11.01
C TYR A 67 11.61 21.08 -11.83
N ASN A 68 11.79 20.21 -12.82
CA ASN A 68 12.97 20.18 -13.69
C ASN A 68 13.16 21.46 -14.51
N ILE A 69 12.08 22.15 -14.87
CA ILE A 69 12.11 23.47 -15.55
C ILE A 69 12.15 24.65 -14.58
N LYS A 70 12.52 24.42 -13.31
CA LYS A 70 12.66 25.42 -12.23
C LYS A 70 11.35 26.06 -11.76
N ASN A 71 10.22 25.42 -11.94
CA ASN A 71 8.95 25.84 -11.36
C ASN A 71 8.65 25.06 -10.05
N SER A 72 9.51 25.21 -9.05
CA SER A 72 9.47 24.45 -7.82
C SER A 72 8.18 24.69 -7.02
N ASN A 73 7.67 25.93 -6.95
CA ASN A 73 6.46 26.23 -6.19
C ASN A 73 5.23 25.51 -6.74
N PHE A 74 5.11 25.43 -8.05
CA PHE A 74 4.05 24.67 -8.69
C PHE A 74 4.20 23.18 -8.41
N ALA A 75 5.42 22.63 -8.56
CA ALA A 75 5.68 21.23 -8.27
C ALA A 75 5.34 20.85 -6.82
N ILE A 76 5.71 21.71 -5.85
CA ILE A 76 5.37 21.52 -4.44
C ILE A 76 3.84 21.46 -4.26
N SER A 77 3.09 22.45 -4.81
CA SER A 77 1.63 22.47 -4.67
C SER A 77 0.95 21.24 -5.24
N GLU A 78 1.40 20.76 -6.41
CA GLU A 78 0.87 19.56 -7.05
C GLU A 78 1.19 18.29 -6.24
N MET A 79 2.41 18.16 -5.73
CA MET A 79 2.80 17.01 -4.88
C MET A 79 2.02 16.98 -3.57
N LEU A 80 1.79 18.13 -2.93
CA LEU A 80 0.96 18.22 -1.73
C LEU A 80 -0.51 17.85 -1.99
N GLU A 81 -1.04 18.23 -3.15
CA GLU A 81 -2.38 17.79 -3.55
C GLU A 81 -2.45 16.29 -3.77
N ILE A 82 -1.42 15.68 -4.41
CA ILE A 82 -1.33 14.22 -4.59
C ILE A 82 -1.29 13.48 -3.24
N ILE A 83 -0.57 14.00 -2.24
CA ILE A 83 -0.57 13.41 -0.89
C ILE A 83 -1.99 13.41 -0.31
N ASN A 84 -2.74 14.49 -0.47
CA ASN A 84 -4.10 14.64 0.04
C ASN A 84 -5.15 13.81 -0.73
N ILE A 85 -4.87 13.37 -1.96
CA ILE A 85 -5.71 12.41 -2.69
C ILE A 85 -5.72 11.04 -2.02
N LYS A 86 -4.70 10.73 -1.22
CA LYS A 86 -4.54 9.47 -0.48
C LYS A 86 -4.49 8.24 -1.39
N ASP A 87 -3.83 8.39 -2.54
CA ASP A 87 -3.56 7.26 -3.43
C ASP A 87 -2.43 6.39 -2.87
N LYS A 88 -2.61 5.07 -2.93
CA LYS A 88 -1.68 4.10 -2.33
C LYS A 88 -0.28 4.14 -2.92
N THR A 89 -0.15 4.51 -4.18
CA THR A 89 1.10 4.54 -4.93
C THR A 89 1.69 5.95 -4.98
N TYR A 90 0.89 6.91 -5.43
CA TYR A 90 1.40 8.24 -5.73
C TYR A 90 1.53 9.15 -4.53
N SER A 91 0.72 8.96 -3.46
CA SER A 91 0.85 9.81 -2.26
C SER A 91 2.18 9.57 -1.52
N PRO A 92 2.65 8.31 -1.29
CA PRO A 92 3.99 8.07 -0.78
C PRO A 92 5.10 8.60 -1.70
N LEU A 93 4.99 8.40 -3.02
CA LEU A 93 5.98 8.89 -3.98
C LEU A 93 6.07 10.42 -3.97
N ALA A 94 4.94 11.12 -3.85
CA ALA A 94 4.91 12.57 -3.78
C ALA A 94 5.61 13.09 -2.51
N LEU A 95 5.36 12.47 -1.34
CA LEU A 95 6.07 12.85 -0.12
C LEU A 95 7.58 12.61 -0.25
N TYR A 96 7.99 11.45 -0.77
CA TYR A 96 9.42 11.15 -0.94
C TYR A 96 10.09 12.11 -1.92
N PHE A 97 9.43 12.44 -3.03
CA PHE A 97 9.94 13.46 -3.96
C PHE A 97 10.19 14.80 -3.27
N LEU A 98 9.26 15.27 -2.44
CA LEU A 98 9.40 16.52 -1.69
C LEU A 98 10.56 16.46 -0.68
N LEU A 99 10.75 15.34 0.00
CA LEU A 99 11.83 15.14 0.98
C LEU A 99 13.19 15.02 0.29
N ASP A 100 13.31 14.19 -0.73
CA ASP A 100 14.57 13.92 -1.43
C ASP A 100 15.13 15.17 -2.13
N ASN A 101 14.24 16.11 -2.50
CA ASN A 101 14.62 17.39 -3.10
C ASN A 101 14.67 18.55 -2.09
N ASN A 102 14.54 18.30 -0.79
CA ASN A 102 14.54 19.31 0.28
C ASN A 102 13.54 20.45 0.04
N LEU A 103 12.34 20.13 -0.46
CA LEU A 103 11.30 21.09 -0.82
C LEU A 103 10.37 21.46 0.35
N LEU A 104 10.48 20.78 1.47
CA LEU A 104 9.73 21.05 2.70
C LEU A 104 10.71 21.36 3.85
N ASN A 105 10.42 22.43 4.59
CA ASN A 105 11.30 22.90 5.68
C ASN A 105 10.64 22.78 7.06
N ASN A 106 9.36 22.45 7.14
CA ASN A 106 8.63 22.36 8.40
C ASN A 106 8.48 20.89 8.84
N SER A 107 9.23 20.48 9.86
CA SER A 107 9.21 19.11 10.36
C SER A 107 7.85 18.67 10.90
N ALA A 108 7.09 19.58 11.51
CA ALA A 108 5.74 19.24 12.00
C ALA A 108 4.77 18.96 10.83
N GLU A 109 4.87 19.72 9.75
CA GLU A 109 4.10 19.51 8.54
C GLU A 109 4.49 18.20 7.84
N ILE A 110 5.78 17.93 7.72
CA ILE A 110 6.29 16.66 7.17
C ILE A 110 5.77 15.47 7.98
N ASN A 111 5.81 15.55 9.30
CA ASN A 111 5.26 14.51 10.17
C ASN A 111 3.76 14.29 9.97
N LYS A 112 2.99 15.36 9.75
CA LYS A 112 1.57 15.27 9.40
C LYS A 112 1.36 14.51 8.07
N TYR A 113 2.18 14.74 7.05
CA TYR A 113 2.09 13.97 5.81
C TYR A 113 2.44 12.50 6.01
N PHE A 114 3.46 12.17 6.79
CA PHE A 114 3.72 10.79 7.17
C PHE A 114 2.51 10.14 7.88
N ASP A 115 1.84 10.89 8.77
CA ASP A 115 0.66 10.38 9.48
C ASP A 115 -0.51 10.11 8.54
N ILE A 116 -0.75 10.97 7.54
CA ILE A 116 -1.73 10.72 6.48
C ILE A 116 -1.42 9.39 5.77
N LEU A 117 -0.15 9.16 5.39
CA LEU A 117 0.23 7.92 4.71
C LEU A 117 0.07 6.68 5.59
N ILE A 118 0.39 6.79 6.88
CA ILE A 118 0.38 5.66 7.82
C ILE A 118 -1.05 5.30 8.25
N TYR A 119 -1.91 6.29 8.50
CA TYR A 119 -3.20 6.08 9.16
C TYR A 119 -4.39 6.16 8.21
N ASP A 120 -4.31 6.96 7.15
CA ASP A 120 -5.44 7.23 6.28
C ASP A 120 -5.42 6.36 4.99
N LEU A 121 -4.27 5.75 4.65
CA LEU A 121 -4.17 4.86 3.51
C LEU A 121 -4.32 3.40 3.94
N ASN A 122 -5.11 2.65 3.17
CA ASN A 122 -5.17 1.20 3.33
C ASN A 122 -4.03 0.54 2.54
N LEU A 123 -2.83 0.55 3.12
CA LEU A 123 -1.61 0.00 2.54
C LEU A 123 -1.36 -1.44 3.03
N ASP A 124 -0.63 -2.20 2.23
CA ASP A 124 -0.07 -3.46 2.66
C ASP A 124 0.88 -3.25 3.84
N LYS A 125 0.91 -4.24 4.75
CA LYS A 125 1.65 -4.15 6.02
C LYS A 125 3.12 -3.74 5.82
N GLU A 126 3.81 -4.33 4.85
CA GLU A 126 5.23 -4.05 4.63
C GLU A 126 5.47 -2.65 4.03
N ILE A 127 4.57 -2.17 3.18
CA ILE A 127 4.62 -0.80 2.66
C ILE A 127 4.39 0.20 3.80
N LYS A 128 3.42 -0.07 4.67
CA LYS A 128 3.17 0.75 5.86
C LYS A 128 4.38 0.77 6.80
N ASN A 129 5.00 -0.38 7.02
CA ASN A 129 6.21 -0.51 7.81
C ASN A 129 7.38 0.30 7.22
N LEU A 130 7.57 0.28 5.90
CA LEU A 130 8.54 1.12 5.20
C LEU A 130 8.29 2.62 5.48
N ILE A 131 7.04 3.06 5.44
CA ILE A 131 6.71 4.47 5.70
C ILE A 131 7.01 4.85 7.15
N ILE A 132 6.70 3.97 8.10
CA ILE A 132 7.05 4.16 9.52
C ILE A 132 8.58 4.23 9.69
N TYR A 133 9.33 3.35 9.01
CA TYR A 133 10.79 3.39 9.01
C TYR A 133 11.32 4.73 8.48
N LYS A 134 10.82 5.19 7.33
CA LYS A 134 11.20 6.48 6.74
C LYS A 134 10.82 7.67 7.65
N LYS A 135 9.67 7.62 8.32
CA LYS A 135 9.29 8.62 9.33
C LYS A 135 10.30 8.64 10.48
N GLY A 136 10.70 7.48 10.99
CA GLY A 136 11.70 7.36 12.05
C GLY A 136 13.06 7.87 11.61
N LEU A 137 13.50 7.51 10.40
CA LEU A 137 14.76 8.00 9.84
C LEU A 137 14.76 9.54 9.72
N PHE A 138 13.69 10.13 9.19
CA PHE A 138 13.55 11.60 9.11
C PHE A 138 13.63 12.25 10.49
N ASN A 139 12.99 11.66 11.51
CA ASN A 139 12.96 12.23 12.86
C ASN A 139 14.22 11.95 13.70
N SER A 140 15.10 11.05 13.26
CA SER A 140 16.27 10.64 14.06
C SER A 140 17.26 11.78 14.34
N GLU A 141 17.25 12.83 13.55
CA GLU A 141 18.17 13.97 13.71
C GLU A 141 17.72 14.95 14.81
N PHE A 142 16.42 15.12 15.02
CA PHE A 142 15.87 16.19 15.86
C PHE A 142 14.85 15.76 16.93
N ALA A 143 14.28 14.55 16.81
CA ALA A 143 13.33 14.04 17.80
C ALA A 143 14.02 13.76 19.15
N ASN A 144 13.24 13.81 20.23
CA ASN A 144 13.68 13.33 21.54
C ASN A 144 13.58 11.79 21.63
N GLU A 145 14.09 11.21 22.73
CA GLU A 145 14.11 9.76 22.95
C GLU A 145 12.71 9.13 22.93
N GLU A 146 11.74 9.75 23.59
CA GLU A 146 10.37 9.23 23.67
C GLU A 146 9.72 9.21 22.29
N GLU A 147 9.91 10.26 21.51
CA GLU A 147 9.37 10.38 20.14
C GLU A 147 9.98 9.33 19.21
N ILE A 148 11.31 9.18 19.19
CA ILE A 148 11.96 8.22 18.28
C ILE A 148 11.58 6.77 18.62
N LEU A 149 11.54 6.42 19.92
CA LEU A 149 11.10 5.11 20.36
C LEU A 149 9.62 4.85 20.04
N SER A 150 8.76 5.86 20.20
CA SER A 150 7.33 5.77 19.86
C SER A 150 7.12 5.53 18.37
N ILE A 151 7.85 6.24 17.50
CA ILE A 151 7.76 6.06 16.04
C ILE A 151 8.15 4.63 15.65
N PHE A 152 9.25 4.10 16.19
CA PHE A 152 9.74 2.77 15.82
C PHE A 152 9.07 1.60 16.56
N LYS A 153 8.30 1.88 17.61
CA LYS A 153 7.61 0.84 18.41
C LYS A 153 6.84 -0.20 17.58
N PRO A 154 6.07 0.17 16.52
CA PRO A 154 5.38 -0.82 15.69
C PRO A 154 6.32 -1.77 14.95
N LEU A 155 7.54 -1.32 14.61
CA LEU A 155 8.52 -2.12 13.88
C LEU A 155 9.30 -3.04 14.80
N ILE A 156 9.75 -2.55 15.96
CA ILE A 156 10.61 -3.31 16.86
C ILE A 156 9.87 -4.35 17.69
N ASN A 157 8.57 -4.19 17.90
CA ASN A 157 7.74 -5.10 18.70
C ASN A 157 7.08 -6.22 17.88
N ASN A 158 7.22 -6.20 16.54
CA ASN A 158 6.62 -7.19 15.65
C ASN A 158 7.66 -7.75 14.69
N GLU A 159 7.45 -8.97 14.22
CA GLU A 159 8.27 -9.53 13.15
C GLU A 159 7.87 -8.90 11.80
N ASN A 160 8.87 -8.29 11.14
CA ASN A 160 8.75 -7.66 9.83
C ASN A 160 10.15 -7.39 9.25
N LEU A 161 10.22 -7.07 7.95
CA LEU A 161 11.47 -6.82 7.22
C LEU A 161 12.24 -5.59 7.73
N TRP A 162 11.60 -4.65 8.42
CA TRP A 162 12.18 -3.38 8.85
C TRP A 162 12.68 -3.38 10.29
N LYS A 163 12.50 -4.48 11.04
CA LYS A 163 12.84 -4.56 12.46
C LYS A 163 14.33 -4.30 12.72
N SER A 164 15.20 -4.99 12.02
CA SER A 164 16.66 -4.81 12.18
C SER A 164 17.10 -3.41 11.78
N HIS A 165 16.55 -2.85 10.71
CA HIS A 165 16.83 -1.49 10.27
C HIS A 165 16.36 -0.44 11.29
N ALA A 166 15.17 -0.63 11.88
CA ALA A 166 14.65 0.26 12.92
C ALA A 166 15.51 0.22 14.18
N LEU A 167 15.92 -0.97 14.64
CA LEU A 167 16.83 -1.14 15.77
C LEU A 167 18.18 -0.48 15.52
N PHE A 168 18.69 -0.57 14.28
CA PHE A 168 19.95 0.07 13.90
C PHE A 168 19.85 1.60 14.02
N ILE A 169 18.80 2.23 13.48
CA ILE A 169 18.62 3.69 13.59
C ILE A 169 18.47 4.13 15.03
N ILE A 170 17.76 3.37 15.87
CA ILE A 170 17.67 3.67 17.31
C ILE A 170 19.05 3.58 17.99
N ALA A 171 19.84 2.56 17.64
CA ALA A 171 21.19 2.41 18.17
C ALA A 171 22.10 3.59 17.79
N GLU A 172 22.07 4.00 16.51
CA GLU A 172 22.79 5.17 15.99
C GLU A 172 22.32 6.48 16.67
N TYR A 173 21.01 6.63 16.89
CA TYR A 173 20.46 7.76 17.63
C TYR A 173 21.07 7.87 19.04
N PHE A 174 21.10 6.77 19.82
CA PHE A 174 21.71 6.78 21.15
C PHE A 174 23.22 6.98 21.10
N PHE A 175 23.89 6.43 20.09
CA PHE A 175 25.31 6.67 19.87
C PHE A 175 25.60 8.15 19.67
N SER A 176 24.84 8.85 18.83
CA SER A 176 25.00 10.29 18.57
C SER A 176 24.76 11.16 19.80
N LYS A 177 23.95 10.66 20.76
CA LYS A 177 23.70 11.33 22.05
C LYS A 177 24.72 10.97 23.14
N ASN A 178 25.81 10.23 22.82
CA ASN A 178 26.79 9.68 23.76
C ASN A 178 26.20 8.69 24.80
N GLU A 179 25.04 8.11 24.52
CA GLU A 179 24.38 7.11 25.38
C GLU A 179 24.82 5.69 25.00
N MET A 180 26.14 5.43 25.12
CA MET A 180 26.80 4.20 24.65
C MET A 180 26.17 2.91 25.16
N LYS A 181 25.67 2.90 26.41
CA LYS A 181 25.02 1.72 26.98
C LYS A 181 23.72 1.36 26.25
N LYS A 182 22.85 2.35 26.05
CA LYS A 182 21.61 2.14 25.31
C LYS A 182 21.88 1.78 23.84
N SER A 183 22.82 2.47 23.19
CA SER A 183 23.24 2.15 21.84
C SER A 183 23.64 0.68 21.72
N LYS A 184 24.52 0.19 22.60
CA LYS A 184 24.95 -1.20 22.63
C LYS A 184 23.78 -2.18 22.82
N GLU A 185 22.85 -1.88 23.73
CA GLU A 185 21.67 -2.71 23.96
C GLU A 185 20.81 -2.87 22.69
N PHE A 186 20.66 -1.83 21.87
CA PHE A 186 19.92 -1.91 20.61
C PHE A 186 20.70 -2.65 19.52
N PHE A 187 22.03 -2.49 19.44
CA PHE A 187 22.85 -3.30 18.54
C PHE A 187 22.80 -4.80 18.89
N GLU A 188 22.87 -5.14 20.19
CA GLU A 188 22.76 -6.52 20.64
C GLU A 188 21.40 -7.15 20.28
N LYS A 189 20.30 -6.40 20.31
CA LYS A 189 18.98 -6.88 19.86
C LYS A 189 18.98 -7.26 18.39
N ILE A 190 19.75 -6.59 17.53
CA ILE A 190 19.85 -6.97 16.12
C ILE A 190 20.46 -8.37 15.97
N LEU A 191 21.49 -8.69 16.76
CA LEU A 191 22.18 -9.98 16.73
C LEU A 191 21.28 -11.14 17.20
N THR A 192 20.18 -10.85 17.89
CA THR A 192 19.20 -11.86 18.33
C THR A 192 18.09 -12.11 17.32
N ILE A 193 18.02 -11.33 16.23
CA ILE A 193 17.07 -11.57 15.15
C ILE A 193 17.58 -12.74 14.35
N ASN A 194 16.85 -13.85 14.40
CA ASN A 194 17.16 -15.00 13.55
C ASN A 194 16.84 -14.60 12.11
N ASP A 195 17.84 -14.65 11.24
CA ASP A 195 17.66 -14.62 9.80
C ASP A 195 16.81 -15.84 9.42
N ALA A 196 15.51 -15.62 9.12
CA ALA A 196 14.62 -16.65 8.62
C ALA A 196 14.66 -16.70 7.10
#